data_803e4f8852f820cbb9aa16a1adce21f5
#
_entry.id   803e4f8852f820cbb9aa16a1adce21f5
#
_cell.length_a   1.000
_cell.length_b   1.000
_cell.length_c   1.000
_cell.angle_alpha   90.00
_cell.angle_beta   90.00
_cell.angle_gamma   90.00
#
_symmetry.space_group_name_H-M   'P 1'
#
loop_
_entity.id
_entity.type
_entity.pdbx_description
1 polymer ?
#
loop_
_entity_poly.entity_id
_entity_poly.type
_entity_poly.pdbx_seq_one_letter_code
_entity_poly.pdbx_strand_id
1 'polypeptide(L)'
;MSTSHTKRPAAEKKRAAAKSGIGTSRLSSRSIAILATDGFEQSELTEPKRLLEEAGAEVSVIAPGGAKQIKGWDKKDWGKPVDVDVALSDADASDYDALVLPGGVMNPDRLRLEPAAINLIKAFGESGKPIAAICHGPWTLIDAELVKGYTMTSWPSLRTDLENAGATWEDREVVHDGQLITSRKPDDIPAFTRTLIDQLAA
;
A
#
# COMPACT_ATOMS: atom_id res chain seq x y z
N MET A 1 38.14 -14.50 -12.66
CA MET A 1 37.40 -15.17 -11.58
C MET A 1 36.31 -14.21 -11.13
N SER A 2 35.11 -14.41 -11.61
CA SER A 2 33.96 -13.51 -11.36
C SER A 2 33.14 -14.09 -10.21
N THR A 3 33.13 -13.42 -9.06
CA THR A 3 32.30 -13.82 -7.90
C THR A 3 30.92 -13.25 -8.06
N SER A 4 30.00 -14.09 -8.51
CA SER A 4 28.57 -13.81 -8.52
C SER A 4 28.07 -13.69 -7.06
N HIS A 5 27.79 -12.47 -6.61
CA HIS A 5 27.05 -12.22 -5.37
C HIS A 5 25.56 -12.35 -5.68
N THR A 6 24.99 -13.51 -5.39
CA THR A 6 23.55 -13.70 -5.34
C THR A 6 23.01 -12.95 -4.12
N LYS A 7 22.37 -11.80 -4.34
CA LYS A 7 21.62 -11.09 -3.29
C LYS A 7 20.41 -11.96 -2.89
N ARG A 8 20.36 -12.40 -1.64
CA ARG A 8 19.16 -13.02 -1.04
C ARG A 8 18.08 -11.95 -0.87
N PRO A 9 16.84 -12.20 -1.26
CA PRO A 9 15.74 -11.23 -1.06
C PRO A 9 15.54 -10.93 0.42
N ALA A 10 15.24 -9.66 0.73
CA ALA A 10 15.05 -9.15 2.10
C ALA A 10 13.96 -9.90 2.89
N ALA A 11 12.96 -10.43 2.20
CA ALA A 11 11.87 -11.23 2.76
C ALA A 11 12.34 -12.51 3.47
N GLU A 12 13.43 -13.13 3.00
CA GLU A 12 13.93 -14.38 3.58
C GLU A 12 14.55 -14.20 4.99
N LYS A 13 15.06 -12.98 5.30
CA LYS A 13 15.67 -12.69 6.61
C LYS A 13 14.63 -12.51 7.75
N LYS A 14 13.39 -12.08 7.43
CA LYS A 14 12.33 -11.89 8.44
C LYS A 14 11.53 -13.16 8.75
N ARG A 15 11.46 -14.13 7.82
CA ARG A 15 10.74 -15.40 8.03
C ARG A 15 11.24 -16.25 9.21
N ALA A 16 12.41 -15.99 9.71
CA ALA A 16 13.02 -16.77 10.80
C ALA A 16 12.56 -16.33 12.21
N ALA A 17 11.90 -15.19 12.39
CA ALA A 17 11.59 -14.61 13.71
C ALA A 17 10.14 -14.81 14.19
N ALA A 18 9.20 -15.24 13.34
CA ALA A 18 7.78 -15.33 13.69
C ALA A 18 7.33 -16.79 13.93
N LYS A 19 7.73 -17.40 15.04
CA LYS A 19 7.13 -18.65 15.52
C LYS A 19 6.95 -18.63 17.02
N SER A 20 5.81 -18.09 17.49
CA SER A 20 5.11 -18.59 18.70
C SER A 20 3.77 -17.87 18.86
N GLY A 21 2.68 -18.55 18.55
CA GLY A 21 1.32 -18.06 18.84
C GLY A 21 0.31 -19.00 18.19
N ILE A 22 -0.25 -19.91 18.96
CA ILE A 22 -1.27 -20.86 18.53
C ILE A 22 -2.60 -20.09 18.40
N GLY A 23 -2.91 -19.73 17.18
CA GLY A 23 -4.19 -19.23 16.69
C GLY A 23 -4.04 -19.07 15.20
N THR A 24 -4.83 -19.78 14.40
CA THR A 24 -4.82 -19.59 12.94
C THR A 24 -5.26 -18.16 12.64
N SER A 25 -4.28 -17.25 12.53
CA SER A 25 -4.57 -15.89 12.11
C SER A 25 -4.99 -15.92 10.64
N ARG A 26 -5.96 -15.11 10.27
CA ARG A 26 -6.59 -15.12 8.94
C ARG A 26 -5.57 -14.92 7.79
N LEU A 27 -4.47 -14.22 8.07
CA LEU A 27 -3.43 -13.86 7.10
C LEU A 27 -2.07 -14.48 7.43
N SER A 28 -2.03 -15.61 8.16
CA SER A 28 -0.77 -16.31 8.40
C SER A 28 -0.12 -16.68 7.07
N SER A 29 1.16 -16.35 6.91
CA SER A 29 1.94 -16.49 5.67
C SER A 29 1.63 -15.49 4.53
N ARG A 30 0.85 -14.45 4.75
CA ARG A 30 0.69 -13.36 3.80
C ARG A 30 1.70 -12.25 4.06
N SER A 31 2.30 -11.75 2.99
CA SER A 31 3.23 -10.61 3.01
C SER A 31 2.57 -9.42 2.31
N ILE A 32 2.54 -8.25 2.95
CA ILE A 32 1.86 -7.06 2.44
C ILE A 32 2.83 -5.91 2.37
N ALA A 33 2.88 -5.24 1.22
CA ALA A 33 3.65 -4.03 1.01
C ALA A 33 2.80 -2.79 1.33
N ILE A 34 3.36 -1.81 2.03
CA ILE A 34 2.82 -0.45 2.13
C ILE A 34 3.84 0.48 1.48
N LEU A 35 3.47 1.10 0.36
CA LEU A 35 4.35 2.06 -0.34
C LEU A 35 4.00 3.47 0.10
N ALA A 36 4.96 4.17 0.70
CA ALA A 36 4.78 5.53 1.18
C ALA A 36 6.10 6.32 1.21
N THR A 37 5.97 7.65 1.24
CA THR A 37 7.05 8.60 1.51
C THR A 37 6.58 9.65 2.50
N ASP A 38 7.43 10.60 2.89
CA ASP A 38 7.05 11.66 3.82
C ASP A 38 5.77 12.40 3.40
N GLY A 39 4.95 12.75 4.38
CA GLY A 39 3.70 13.47 4.20
C GLY A 39 2.49 12.58 3.89
N PHE A 40 2.59 11.27 4.14
CA PHE A 40 1.42 10.40 4.18
C PHE A 40 0.49 10.78 5.35
N GLU A 41 -0.81 10.54 5.23
CA GLU A 41 -1.72 10.69 6.36
C GLU A 41 -1.38 9.63 7.42
N GLN A 42 -1.02 10.07 8.63
CA GLN A 42 -0.46 9.22 9.68
C GLN A 42 -1.31 7.98 9.94
N SER A 43 -2.61 8.15 10.09
CA SER A 43 -3.54 7.07 10.40
C SER A 43 -3.71 6.08 9.23
N GLU A 44 -3.61 6.55 7.99
CA GLU A 44 -3.83 5.73 6.80
C GLU A 44 -2.68 4.75 6.49
N LEU A 45 -1.54 4.92 7.14
CA LEU A 45 -0.46 3.94 7.14
C LEU A 45 -0.48 3.11 8.43
N THR A 46 -0.52 3.80 9.60
CA THR A 46 -0.27 3.12 10.89
C THR A 46 -1.41 2.19 11.29
N GLU A 47 -2.67 2.56 11.07
CA GLU A 47 -3.81 1.72 11.44
C GLU A 47 -4.00 0.52 10.51
N PRO A 48 -3.98 0.64 9.18
CA PRO A 48 -3.97 -0.54 8.31
C PRO A 48 -2.81 -1.49 8.61
N LYS A 49 -1.58 -0.96 8.82
CA LYS A 49 -0.43 -1.79 9.22
C LYS A 49 -0.73 -2.59 10.47
N ARG A 50 -1.19 -1.94 11.54
CA ARG A 50 -1.53 -2.59 12.82
C ARG A 50 -2.61 -3.66 12.65
N LEU A 51 -3.69 -3.35 11.93
CA LEU A 51 -4.82 -4.28 11.74
C LEU A 51 -4.43 -5.51 10.88
N LEU A 52 -3.58 -5.31 9.87
CA LEU A 52 -3.06 -6.40 9.04
C LEU A 52 -2.10 -7.31 9.83
N GLU A 53 -1.22 -6.72 10.66
CA GLU A 53 -0.34 -7.46 11.56
C GLU A 53 -1.13 -8.23 12.63
N GLU A 54 -2.19 -7.64 13.19
CA GLU A 54 -3.10 -8.34 14.11
C GLU A 54 -3.85 -9.49 13.44
N ALA A 55 -4.17 -9.36 12.14
CA ALA A 55 -4.70 -10.46 11.34
C ALA A 55 -3.64 -11.51 10.97
N GLY A 56 -2.36 -11.27 11.30
CA GLY A 56 -1.24 -12.20 11.17
C GLY A 56 -0.40 -12.05 9.91
N ALA A 57 -0.60 -11.00 9.13
CA ALA A 57 0.25 -10.71 7.98
C ALA A 57 1.64 -10.21 8.39
N GLU A 58 2.63 -10.47 7.57
CA GLU A 58 3.89 -9.73 7.58
C GLU A 58 3.72 -8.45 6.76
N VAL A 59 3.95 -7.27 7.37
CA VAL A 59 3.75 -5.99 6.70
C VAL A 59 5.08 -5.24 6.60
N SER A 60 5.46 -4.87 5.37
CA SER A 60 6.69 -4.11 5.10
C SER A 60 6.36 -2.71 4.56
N VAL A 61 6.93 -1.70 5.17
CA VAL A 61 6.90 -0.32 4.66
C VAL A 61 8.03 -0.12 3.67
N ILE A 62 7.67 0.26 2.45
CA ILE A 62 8.57 0.53 1.34
C ILE A 62 8.62 2.03 1.10
N ALA A 63 9.82 2.61 0.98
CA ALA A 63 9.98 4.03 0.69
C ALA A 63 11.13 4.30 -0.28
N PRO A 64 11.06 5.39 -1.08
CA PRO A 64 12.13 5.82 -1.96
C PRO A 64 13.31 6.45 -1.19
N GLY A 65 14.44 6.66 -1.91
CA GLY A 65 15.55 7.49 -1.45
C GLY A 65 16.43 6.89 -0.34
N GLY A 66 16.27 5.61 0.02
CA GLY A 66 17.10 4.97 1.06
C GLY A 66 16.86 5.53 2.47
N ALA A 67 15.75 6.21 2.70
CA ALA A 67 15.35 6.70 4.02
C ALA A 67 15.17 5.51 4.98
N LYS A 68 15.65 5.68 6.24
CA LYS A 68 15.42 4.67 7.30
C LYS A 68 14.07 4.85 7.98
N GLN A 69 13.52 6.05 7.93
CA GLN A 69 12.24 6.44 8.49
C GLN A 69 11.56 7.46 7.59
N ILE A 70 10.24 7.43 7.56
CA ILE A 70 9.37 8.43 6.94
C ILE A 70 8.42 9.00 7.97
N LYS A 71 7.95 10.24 7.77
CA LYS A 71 7.03 10.92 8.66
C LYS A 71 5.68 11.17 8.00
N GLY A 72 4.61 10.79 8.70
CA GLY A 72 3.25 11.13 8.32
C GLY A 72 2.88 12.57 8.69
N TRP A 73 1.80 13.06 8.13
CA TRP A 73 1.09 14.25 8.55
C TRP A 73 -0.03 13.84 9.50
N ASP A 74 -0.06 14.37 10.72
CA ASP A 74 -1.08 14.08 11.72
C ASP A 74 -1.88 15.35 12.01
N LYS A 75 -3.06 15.47 11.42
CA LYS A 75 -3.99 16.59 11.57
C LYS A 75 -3.39 17.95 11.20
N LYS A 76 -2.51 18.53 12.03
CA LYS A 76 -1.98 19.90 11.91
C LYS A 76 -0.46 19.97 11.92
N ASP A 77 0.24 18.86 12.13
CA ASP A 77 1.70 18.83 12.27
C ASP A 77 2.26 17.48 11.80
N TRP A 78 3.58 17.41 11.78
CA TRP A 78 4.28 16.15 11.51
C TRP A 78 4.01 15.15 12.64
N GLY A 79 3.59 13.96 12.23
CA GLY A 79 3.33 12.85 13.13
C GLY A 79 4.58 12.10 13.58
N LYS A 80 4.39 10.91 14.12
CA LYS A 80 5.48 10.04 14.56
C LYS A 80 6.20 9.44 13.37
N PRO A 81 7.54 9.28 13.43
CA PRO A 81 8.27 8.58 12.38
C PRO A 81 7.83 7.10 12.32
N VAL A 82 7.85 6.56 11.13
CA VAL A 82 7.61 5.13 10.83
C VAL A 82 8.87 4.57 10.18
N ASP A 83 9.33 3.42 10.66
CA ASP A 83 10.49 2.76 10.11
C ASP A 83 10.22 2.26 8.68
N VAL A 84 11.22 2.39 7.82
CA VAL A 84 11.22 1.83 6.46
C VAL A 84 11.87 0.46 6.53
N ASP A 85 11.12 -0.56 6.13
CA ASP A 85 11.57 -1.95 6.15
C ASP A 85 12.38 -2.32 4.91
N VAL A 86 12.00 -1.76 3.75
CA VAL A 86 12.60 -2.07 2.44
C VAL A 86 12.78 -0.80 1.63
N ALA A 87 13.97 -0.60 1.08
CA ALA A 87 14.18 0.48 0.13
C ALA A 87 13.42 0.17 -1.18
N LEU A 88 12.80 1.19 -1.80
CA LEU A 88 12.05 1.01 -3.04
C LEU A 88 12.89 0.38 -4.16
N SER A 89 14.20 0.66 -4.20
CA SER A 89 15.13 0.05 -5.16
C SER A 89 15.33 -1.46 -5.00
N ASP A 90 15.01 -1.99 -3.82
CA ASP A 90 15.17 -3.40 -3.46
C ASP A 90 13.84 -4.16 -3.37
N ALA A 91 12.71 -3.45 -3.62
CA ALA A 91 11.37 -4.01 -3.56
C ALA A 91 11.00 -4.72 -4.87
N ASP A 92 10.44 -5.92 -4.75
CA ASP A 92 9.87 -6.67 -5.87
C ASP A 92 8.42 -7.05 -5.55
N ALA A 93 7.50 -6.78 -6.48
CA ALA A 93 6.08 -7.12 -6.30
C ALA A 93 5.85 -8.63 -6.10
N SER A 94 6.76 -9.49 -6.57
CA SER A 94 6.67 -10.94 -6.39
C SER A 94 6.80 -11.39 -4.93
N ASP A 95 7.43 -10.58 -4.07
CA ASP A 95 7.64 -10.89 -2.65
C ASP A 95 6.41 -10.65 -1.77
N TYR A 96 5.35 -10.06 -2.33
CA TYR A 96 4.16 -9.63 -1.58
C TYR A 96 2.88 -10.18 -2.18
N ASP A 97 1.87 -10.35 -1.34
CA ASP A 97 0.51 -10.80 -1.73
C ASP A 97 -0.43 -9.63 -2.02
N ALA A 98 -0.16 -8.44 -1.50
CA ALA A 98 -0.95 -7.23 -1.72
C ALA A 98 -0.13 -5.96 -1.55
N LEU A 99 -0.65 -4.84 -2.09
CA LEU A 99 -0.11 -3.49 -1.94
C LEU A 99 -1.13 -2.58 -1.27
N VAL A 100 -0.66 -1.78 -0.30
CA VAL A 100 -1.44 -0.70 0.33
C VAL A 100 -0.81 0.64 -0.05
N LEU A 101 -1.65 1.59 -0.47
CA LEU A 101 -1.27 2.95 -0.87
C LEU A 101 -2.00 3.95 0.04
N PRO A 102 -1.34 4.42 1.13
CA PRO A 102 -1.87 5.49 1.96
C PRO A 102 -2.03 6.80 1.18
N GLY A 103 -2.89 7.68 1.68
CA GLY A 103 -3.05 9.01 1.14
C GLY A 103 -2.17 10.06 1.84
N GLY A 104 -2.81 11.15 2.29
CA GLY A 104 -2.17 12.43 2.46
C GLY A 104 -1.97 13.07 1.08
N VAL A 105 -1.78 14.38 1.00
CA VAL A 105 -1.58 15.05 -0.30
C VAL A 105 -0.13 14.91 -0.77
N MET A 106 0.84 15.14 0.12
CA MET A 106 2.26 15.17 -0.23
C MET A 106 2.81 13.80 -0.64
N ASN A 107 2.34 12.74 -0.01
CA ASN A 107 2.83 11.38 -0.26
C ASN A 107 2.59 10.92 -1.70
N PRO A 108 1.34 10.81 -2.18
CA PRO A 108 1.10 10.39 -3.55
C PRO A 108 1.61 11.39 -4.58
N ASP A 109 1.60 12.71 -4.28
CA ASP A 109 2.15 13.73 -5.18
C ASP A 109 3.65 13.51 -5.45
N ARG A 110 4.42 13.14 -4.42
CA ARG A 110 5.84 12.79 -4.57
C ARG A 110 6.06 11.44 -5.24
N LEU A 111 5.29 10.42 -4.85
CA LEU A 111 5.42 9.07 -5.42
C LEU A 111 5.15 9.03 -6.92
N ARG A 112 4.28 9.89 -7.43
CA ARG A 112 4.00 10.02 -8.88
C ARG A 112 5.23 10.45 -9.67
N LEU A 113 6.17 11.15 -9.06
CA LEU A 113 7.43 11.58 -9.68
C LEU A 113 8.56 10.54 -9.58
N GLU A 114 8.31 9.43 -8.89
CA GLU A 114 9.27 8.34 -8.72
C GLU A 114 8.96 7.17 -9.67
N PRO A 115 9.68 7.03 -10.80
CA PRO A 115 9.39 5.98 -11.78
C PRO A 115 9.41 4.58 -11.16
N ALA A 116 10.28 4.32 -10.18
CA ALA A 116 10.34 3.04 -9.49
C ALA A 116 9.08 2.74 -8.68
N ALA A 117 8.44 3.78 -8.09
CA ALA A 117 7.17 3.63 -7.36
C ALA A 117 6.04 3.25 -8.33
N ILE A 118 5.94 3.97 -9.45
CA ILE A 118 4.93 3.69 -10.47
C ILE A 118 5.14 2.30 -11.09
N ASN A 119 6.37 1.91 -11.36
CA ASN A 119 6.68 0.57 -11.89
C ASN A 119 6.32 -0.55 -10.88
N LEU A 120 6.56 -0.34 -9.57
CA LEU A 120 6.15 -1.29 -8.55
C LEU A 120 4.61 -1.44 -8.52
N ILE A 121 3.87 -0.31 -8.57
CA ILE A 121 2.39 -0.33 -8.60
C ILE A 121 1.89 -1.05 -9.86
N LYS A 122 2.47 -0.78 -11.04
CA LYS A 122 2.14 -1.47 -12.30
C LYS A 122 2.36 -2.98 -12.19
N ALA A 123 3.47 -3.42 -11.60
CA ALA A 123 3.77 -4.84 -11.41
C ALA A 123 2.72 -5.57 -10.53
N PHE A 124 2.21 -4.90 -9.49
CA PHE A 124 1.06 -5.43 -8.73
C PHE A 124 -0.20 -5.51 -9.60
N GLY A 125 -0.47 -4.49 -10.40
CA GLY A 125 -1.60 -4.48 -11.33
C GLY A 125 -1.55 -5.62 -12.34
N GLU A 126 -0.40 -5.81 -12.98
CA GLU A 126 -0.16 -6.87 -13.96
C GLU A 126 -0.24 -8.28 -13.36
N SER A 127 0.13 -8.44 -12.09
CA SER A 127 0.06 -9.72 -11.39
C SER A 127 -1.34 -10.07 -10.88
N GLY A 128 -2.34 -9.18 -11.01
CA GLY A 128 -3.69 -9.37 -10.50
C GLY A 128 -3.79 -9.39 -8.97
N LYS A 129 -2.75 -8.99 -8.26
CA LYS A 129 -2.74 -8.94 -6.79
C LYS A 129 -3.56 -7.77 -6.28
N PRO A 130 -4.20 -7.89 -5.10
CA PRO A 130 -4.96 -6.81 -4.50
C PRO A 130 -4.13 -5.54 -4.31
N ILE A 131 -4.69 -4.40 -4.71
CA ILE A 131 -4.16 -3.07 -4.45
C ILE A 131 -5.21 -2.29 -3.68
N ALA A 132 -4.90 -1.89 -2.46
CA ALA A 132 -5.77 -1.13 -1.58
C ALA A 132 -5.28 0.32 -1.47
N ALA A 133 -6.04 1.28 -1.97
CA ALA A 133 -5.68 2.70 -1.98
C ALA A 133 -6.73 3.56 -1.26
N ILE A 134 -6.29 4.45 -0.38
CA ILE A 134 -7.19 5.28 0.42
C ILE A 134 -6.90 6.77 0.23
N CYS A 135 -7.93 7.61 0.32
CA CYS A 135 -7.87 9.06 0.31
C CYS A 135 -7.27 9.60 -1.01
N HIS A 136 -6.07 10.18 -0.97
CA HIS A 136 -5.33 10.63 -2.15
C HIS A 136 -4.43 9.53 -2.77
N GLY A 137 -4.31 8.37 -2.14
CA GLY A 137 -3.55 7.22 -2.66
C GLY A 137 -3.90 6.85 -4.11
N PRO A 138 -5.18 6.88 -4.54
CA PRO A 138 -5.57 6.61 -5.92
C PRO A 138 -4.94 7.49 -7.01
N TRP A 139 -4.34 8.64 -6.68
CA TRP A 139 -3.57 9.42 -7.66
C TRP A 139 -2.45 8.62 -8.31
N THR A 140 -1.74 7.80 -7.53
CA THR A 140 -0.65 6.97 -8.05
C THR A 140 -1.13 5.88 -9.00
N LEU A 141 -2.40 5.44 -8.86
CA LEU A 141 -3.02 4.48 -9.76
C LEU A 141 -3.29 5.08 -11.15
N ILE A 142 -3.52 6.41 -11.25
CA ILE A 142 -3.67 7.11 -12.53
C ILE A 142 -2.37 7.02 -13.31
N ASP A 143 -1.23 7.34 -12.69
CA ASP A 143 0.09 7.29 -13.35
C ASP A 143 0.52 5.85 -13.66
N ALA A 144 0.04 4.90 -12.87
CA ALA A 144 0.22 3.48 -13.16
C ALA A 144 -0.73 2.93 -14.23
N GLU A 145 -1.66 3.74 -14.76
CA GLU A 145 -2.65 3.37 -15.79
C GLU A 145 -3.61 2.24 -15.35
N LEU A 146 -3.91 2.15 -14.06
CA LEU A 146 -4.71 1.08 -13.46
C LEU A 146 -6.16 1.46 -13.12
N VAL A 147 -6.63 2.66 -13.51
CA VAL A 147 -7.96 3.15 -13.11
C VAL A 147 -9.02 2.99 -14.21
N LYS A 148 -8.61 2.89 -15.47
CA LYS A 148 -9.53 2.84 -16.60
C LYS A 148 -10.45 1.63 -16.55
N GLY A 149 -11.76 1.90 -16.55
CA GLY A 149 -12.80 0.87 -16.55
C GLY A 149 -13.15 0.32 -15.17
N TYR A 150 -12.45 0.73 -14.11
CA TYR A 150 -12.79 0.35 -12.75
C TYR A 150 -13.79 1.32 -12.11
N THR A 151 -14.63 0.78 -11.24
CA THR A 151 -15.42 1.56 -10.29
C THR A 151 -14.59 1.76 -9.03
N MET A 152 -14.49 3.01 -8.55
CA MET A 152 -13.63 3.31 -7.40
C MET A 152 -14.11 4.53 -6.62
N THR A 153 -13.56 4.71 -5.45
CA THR A 153 -13.74 5.89 -4.61
C THR A 153 -12.39 6.49 -4.22
N SER A 154 -12.40 7.67 -3.65
CA SER A 154 -11.22 8.41 -3.20
C SER A 154 -11.62 9.55 -2.29
N TRP A 155 -10.64 10.31 -1.81
CA TRP A 155 -10.93 11.65 -1.34
C TRP A 155 -11.65 12.45 -2.44
N PRO A 156 -12.73 13.20 -2.11
CA PRO A 156 -13.61 13.78 -3.13
C PRO A 156 -12.94 14.69 -4.15
N SER A 157 -11.83 15.35 -3.79
CA SER A 157 -11.14 16.25 -4.73
C SER A 157 -10.52 15.53 -5.93
N LEU A 158 -10.31 14.21 -5.84
CA LEU A 158 -9.75 13.40 -6.93
C LEU A 158 -10.80 12.91 -7.93
N ARG A 159 -12.08 13.15 -7.67
CA ARG A 159 -13.17 12.67 -8.53
C ARG A 159 -12.93 12.98 -10.00
N THR A 160 -12.72 14.26 -10.32
CA THR A 160 -12.52 14.71 -11.71
C THR A 160 -11.30 14.07 -12.34
N ASP A 161 -10.20 13.93 -11.60
CA ASP A 161 -8.97 13.32 -12.10
C ASP A 161 -9.19 11.84 -12.46
N LEU A 162 -9.87 11.09 -11.58
CA LEU A 162 -10.18 9.68 -11.79
C LEU A 162 -11.17 9.47 -12.94
N GLU A 163 -12.23 10.28 -13.02
CA GLU A 163 -13.19 10.23 -14.13
C GLU A 163 -12.51 10.54 -15.47
N ASN A 164 -11.63 11.56 -15.53
CA ASN A 164 -10.86 11.90 -16.71
C ASN A 164 -9.88 10.78 -17.11
N ALA A 165 -9.37 10.04 -16.15
CA ALA A 165 -8.52 8.87 -16.39
C ALA A 165 -9.31 7.61 -16.78
N GLY A 166 -10.65 7.68 -16.82
CA GLY A 166 -11.53 6.62 -17.30
C GLY A 166 -12.12 5.72 -16.23
N ALA A 167 -12.06 6.09 -14.95
CA ALA A 167 -12.75 5.41 -13.87
C ALA A 167 -14.21 5.85 -13.72
N THR A 168 -15.04 5.01 -13.13
CA THR A 168 -16.34 5.37 -12.58
C THR A 168 -16.18 5.70 -11.10
N TRP A 169 -16.42 6.96 -10.71
CA TRP A 169 -16.25 7.37 -9.32
C TRP A 169 -17.56 7.32 -8.53
N GLU A 170 -17.52 6.74 -7.33
CA GLU A 170 -18.65 6.66 -6.40
C GLU A 170 -18.27 7.21 -5.02
N ASP A 171 -19.14 7.98 -4.37
CA ASP A 171 -18.96 8.38 -2.98
C ASP A 171 -19.44 7.28 -2.03
N ARG A 172 -18.56 6.32 -1.77
CA ARG A 172 -18.82 5.18 -0.88
C ARG A 172 -17.65 4.98 0.09
N GLU A 173 -17.98 4.46 1.27
CA GLU A 173 -16.98 4.14 2.30
C GLU A 173 -15.87 3.21 1.77
N VAL A 174 -16.26 2.17 1.03
CA VAL A 174 -15.36 1.25 0.34
C VAL A 174 -15.96 0.90 -1.02
N VAL A 175 -15.14 0.90 -2.04
CA VAL A 175 -15.43 0.28 -3.33
C VAL A 175 -14.40 -0.81 -3.58
N HIS A 176 -14.89 -2.02 -3.86
CA HIS A 176 -14.07 -3.17 -4.24
C HIS A 176 -14.50 -3.60 -5.64
N ASP A 177 -13.62 -3.42 -6.61
CA ASP A 177 -13.83 -3.81 -8.00
C ASP A 177 -12.58 -4.54 -8.51
N GLY A 178 -12.76 -5.84 -8.81
CA GLY A 178 -11.66 -6.70 -9.23
C GLY A 178 -10.53 -6.77 -8.19
N GLN A 179 -9.36 -6.32 -8.58
CA GLN A 179 -8.20 -6.26 -7.67
C GLN A 179 -8.08 -4.95 -6.89
N LEU A 180 -8.89 -3.93 -7.21
CA LEU A 180 -8.81 -2.63 -6.56
C LEU A 180 -9.77 -2.52 -5.39
N ILE A 181 -9.26 -2.12 -4.24
CA ILE A 181 -10.02 -1.74 -3.04
C ILE A 181 -9.72 -0.28 -2.77
N THR A 182 -10.75 0.56 -2.77
CA THR A 182 -10.55 1.99 -2.57
C THR A 182 -11.44 2.54 -1.45
N SER A 183 -10.97 3.58 -0.75
CA SER A 183 -11.68 4.28 0.32
C SER A 183 -11.38 5.78 0.31
N ARG A 184 -12.12 6.57 1.09
CA ARG A 184 -12.13 8.03 0.97
C ARG A 184 -11.23 8.75 1.98
N LYS A 185 -11.21 8.28 3.24
CA LYS A 185 -10.69 9.07 4.37
C LYS A 185 -10.40 8.19 5.58
N PRO A 186 -9.73 8.72 6.63
CA PRO A 186 -9.39 7.96 7.83
C PRO A 186 -10.57 7.25 8.52
N ASP A 187 -11.77 7.84 8.52
CA ASP A 187 -12.95 7.20 9.12
C ASP A 187 -13.31 5.86 8.46
N ASP A 188 -12.93 5.69 7.20
CA ASP A 188 -13.23 4.50 6.40
C ASP A 188 -12.21 3.36 6.62
N ILE A 189 -11.09 3.59 7.34
CA ILE A 189 -10.00 2.62 7.55
C ILE A 189 -10.48 1.26 8.04
N PRO A 190 -11.42 1.16 9.01
CA PRO A 190 -11.86 -0.16 9.49
C PRO A 190 -12.52 -1.00 8.41
N ALA A 191 -13.38 -0.42 7.59
CA ALA A 191 -14.06 -1.10 6.48
C ALA A 191 -13.08 -1.41 5.34
N PHE A 192 -12.22 -0.46 4.98
CA PHE A 192 -11.16 -0.59 4.00
C PHE A 192 -10.23 -1.77 4.31
N THR A 193 -9.67 -1.80 5.52
CA THR A 193 -8.72 -2.84 5.92
C THR A 193 -9.40 -4.20 6.03
N ARG A 194 -10.65 -4.24 6.55
CA ARG A 194 -11.43 -5.48 6.61
C ARG A 194 -11.64 -6.08 5.23
N THR A 195 -11.99 -5.26 4.23
CA THR A 195 -12.20 -5.71 2.85
C THR A 195 -10.93 -6.34 2.28
N LEU A 196 -9.76 -5.74 2.53
CA LEU A 196 -8.48 -6.31 2.11
C LEU A 196 -8.19 -7.64 2.82
N ILE A 197 -8.42 -7.72 4.14
CA ILE A 197 -8.26 -8.96 4.92
C ILE A 197 -9.18 -10.07 4.38
N ASP A 198 -10.43 -9.74 4.08
CA ASP A 198 -11.41 -10.71 3.56
C ASP A 198 -10.99 -11.24 2.19
N GLN A 199 -10.49 -10.38 1.30
CA GLN A 199 -10.00 -10.79 -0.01
C GLN A 199 -8.76 -11.69 0.08
N LEU A 200 -7.82 -11.40 0.99
CA LEU A 200 -6.59 -12.18 1.15
C LEU A 200 -6.80 -13.50 1.89
N ALA A 201 -7.89 -13.63 2.63
CA ALA A 201 -8.24 -14.83 3.38
C ALA A 201 -9.13 -15.81 2.58
N ALA A 202 -9.62 -15.38 1.40
CA ALA A 202 -10.43 -16.22 0.51
C ALA A 202 -9.57 -17.23 -0.24
#